data_660da6d63dac21d621bb65b1588b763a
#
_entry.id   660da6d63dac21d621bb65b1588b763a
#
_cell.length_a   1.000
_cell.length_b   1.000
_cell.length_c   1.000
_cell.angle_alpha   90.00
_cell.angle_beta   90.00
_cell.angle_gamma   90.00
#
_symmetry.space_group_name_H-M   'P 1'
#
loop_
_entity.id
_entity.type
_entity.pdbx_description
1 polymer ?
#
loop_
_entity_poly.entity_id
_entity_poly.type
_entity_poly.pdbx_seq_one_letter_code
_entity_poly.pdbx_strand_id
1 'polypeptide(L)'
;SSAASDVYKRQFNKKLHFNKRIVGHKLSQDVVDTTTGEILAEAETLVTKELADTLQNSAVPYVWIQGEEREIKVLSSLMVDIRHYLPELEDPKSLGVTELVYYPVLEKILEENDNLEDIKAAIKRDIHDLIPKHITKEDIMASINYNMHLEYGIGKDDDIDHLGNRRIRAVGELLQNQYRIGLSRLERVVRERMTTQDQDGISPQSLINIKPVTAAVKEFFGSSQLSQFMDQNNPLG
;
A
#
# COMPACT_ATOMS: atom_id res chain seq x y z
N SER A 1 13.49 0.63 1.92
CA SER A 1 13.09 -0.73 1.55
C SER A 1 11.92 -1.24 2.40
N SER A 2 11.82 -0.88 3.68
CA SER A 2 10.70 -1.28 4.55
C SER A 2 9.36 -0.71 4.07
N ALA A 3 9.30 0.57 3.70
CA ALA A 3 8.09 1.23 3.25
C ALA A 3 7.43 0.53 2.05
N ALA A 4 8.21 0.16 1.03
CA ALA A 4 7.68 -0.59 -0.11
C ALA A 4 7.20 -2.00 0.28
N SER A 5 7.86 -2.64 1.25
CA SER A 5 7.44 -3.91 1.82
C SER A 5 6.11 -3.80 2.56
N ASP A 6 5.91 -2.71 3.30
CA ASP A 6 4.70 -2.51 4.10
C ASP A 6 3.49 -2.15 3.23
N VAL A 7 3.68 -1.37 2.16
CA VAL A 7 2.65 -1.14 1.13
C VAL A 7 2.30 -2.46 0.43
N TYR A 8 3.30 -3.27 0.08
CA TYR A 8 3.09 -4.60 -0.49
C TYR A 8 2.29 -5.49 0.47
N LYS A 9 2.65 -5.52 1.76
CA LYS A 9 1.92 -6.29 2.79
C LYS A 9 0.48 -5.82 2.94
N ARG A 10 0.23 -4.51 2.89
CA ARG A 10 -1.13 -3.96 2.93
C ARG A 10 -1.97 -4.43 1.74
N GLN A 11 -1.41 -4.41 0.53
CA GLN A 11 -2.14 -4.75 -0.69
C GLN A 11 -2.37 -6.26 -0.87
N PHE A 12 -1.39 -7.08 -0.51
CA PHE A 12 -1.40 -8.52 -0.76
C PHE A 12 -1.56 -9.38 0.49
N ASN A 13 -1.10 -8.91 1.64
CA ASN A 13 -1.26 -9.62 2.90
C ASN A 13 -2.48 -9.09 3.68
N LYS A 14 -3.59 -9.77 3.52
CA LYS A 14 -4.88 -9.39 4.13
C LYS A 14 -4.94 -9.51 5.66
N LYS A 15 -3.86 -9.90 6.34
CA LYS A 15 -3.80 -10.03 7.81
C LYS A 15 -4.05 -8.70 8.52
N LEU A 16 -3.60 -7.58 7.94
CA LEU A 16 -3.77 -6.24 8.51
C LEU A 16 -5.13 -5.62 8.21
N HIS A 17 -5.97 -6.27 7.39
CA HIS A 17 -7.32 -5.78 7.16
C HIS A 17 -8.12 -5.82 8.46
N PHE A 18 -8.83 -4.73 8.75
CA PHE A 18 -9.58 -4.57 9.98
C PHE A 18 -10.57 -5.71 10.22
N ASN A 19 -11.36 -6.08 9.20
CA ASN A 19 -12.32 -7.18 9.26
C ASN A 19 -11.66 -8.51 9.67
N LYS A 20 -10.44 -8.81 9.19
CA LYS A 20 -9.73 -10.05 9.50
C LYS A 20 -9.22 -10.12 10.94
N ARG A 21 -9.01 -8.97 11.55
CA ARG A 21 -8.48 -8.85 12.91
C ARG A 21 -9.58 -8.97 13.98
N ILE A 22 -10.82 -8.67 13.64
CA ILE A 22 -11.94 -8.66 14.57
C ILE A 22 -12.84 -9.89 14.46
N VAL A 23 -12.82 -10.60 13.34
CA VAL A 23 -13.63 -11.84 13.15
C VAL A 23 -13.33 -12.87 14.22
N GLY A 24 -14.39 -13.45 14.80
CA GLY A 24 -14.30 -14.52 15.79
C GLY A 24 -14.12 -14.03 17.23
N HIS A 25 -13.96 -12.73 17.45
CA HIS A 25 -13.91 -12.13 18.78
C HIS A 25 -15.28 -11.54 19.18
N LYS A 26 -15.52 -11.44 20.48
CA LYS A 26 -16.69 -10.74 21.00
C LYS A 26 -16.39 -9.27 21.19
N LEU A 27 -17.36 -8.41 20.89
CA LEU A 27 -17.27 -6.99 21.20
C LEU A 27 -17.41 -6.78 22.71
N SER A 28 -16.63 -5.89 23.29
CA SER A 28 -16.76 -5.50 24.69
C SER A 28 -17.60 -4.23 24.87
N GLN A 29 -17.76 -3.44 23.81
CA GLN A 29 -18.53 -2.20 23.82
C GLN A 29 -19.37 -2.09 22.56
N ASP A 30 -20.45 -1.30 22.64
CA ASP A 30 -21.27 -0.98 21.49
C ASP A 30 -20.45 -0.27 20.42
N VAL A 31 -20.68 -0.63 19.17
CA VAL A 31 -20.05 0.01 18.02
C VAL A 31 -21.06 0.92 17.37
N VAL A 32 -20.75 2.21 17.34
CA VAL A 32 -21.61 3.26 16.79
C VAL A 32 -21.00 3.78 15.49
N ASP A 33 -21.84 3.97 14.49
CA ASP A 33 -21.47 4.68 13.29
C ASP A 33 -21.12 6.14 13.61
N THR A 34 -19.93 6.58 13.23
CA THR A 34 -19.46 7.93 13.52
C THR A 34 -20.19 9.00 12.72
N THR A 35 -20.83 8.63 11.62
CA THR A 35 -21.54 9.55 10.72
C THR A 35 -23.01 9.68 11.07
N THR A 36 -23.69 8.55 11.30
CA THR A 36 -25.13 8.52 11.56
C THR A 36 -25.49 8.50 13.04
N GLY A 37 -24.59 8.07 13.91
CA GLY A 37 -24.82 7.85 15.34
C GLY A 37 -25.64 6.59 15.64
N GLU A 38 -25.91 5.74 14.66
CA GLU A 38 -26.63 4.48 14.84
C GLU A 38 -25.73 3.41 15.43
N ILE A 39 -26.30 2.51 16.24
CA ILE A 39 -25.60 1.36 16.80
C ILE A 39 -25.51 0.30 15.71
N LEU A 40 -24.30 0.04 15.23
CA LEU A 40 -23.99 -0.99 14.22
C LEU A 40 -23.92 -2.39 14.84
N ALA A 41 -23.46 -2.49 16.07
CA ALA A 41 -23.38 -3.74 16.81
C ALA A 41 -23.38 -3.45 18.30
N GLU A 42 -24.11 -4.28 19.09
CA GLU A 42 -24.15 -4.21 20.54
C GLU A 42 -22.97 -4.92 21.18
N ALA A 43 -22.63 -4.54 22.42
CA ALA A 43 -21.68 -5.25 23.25
C ALA A 43 -22.04 -6.75 23.38
N GLU A 44 -21.07 -7.59 23.71
CA GLU A 44 -21.18 -9.06 23.81
C GLU A 44 -21.50 -9.78 22.49
N THR A 45 -21.69 -9.06 21.37
CA THR A 45 -21.94 -9.67 20.06
C THR A 45 -20.69 -10.34 19.53
N LEU A 46 -20.82 -11.59 19.07
CA LEU A 46 -19.76 -12.31 18.36
C LEU A 46 -19.63 -11.74 16.94
N VAL A 47 -18.45 -11.26 16.60
CA VAL A 47 -18.19 -10.67 15.29
C VAL A 47 -18.09 -11.79 14.23
N THR A 48 -19.15 -11.93 13.45
CA THR A 48 -19.17 -12.78 12.26
C THR A 48 -18.40 -12.12 11.12
N LYS A 49 -18.14 -12.89 10.04
CA LYS A 49 -17.47 -12.36 8.87
C LYS A 49 -18.28 -11.22 8.22
N GLU A 50 -19.60 -11.37 8.16
CA GLU A 50 -20.52 -10.38 7.58
C GLU A 50 -20.54 -9.09 8.40
N LEU A 51 -20.63 -9.23 9.73
CA LEU A 51 -20.58 -8.08 10.63
C LEU A 51 -19.22 -7.36 10.54
N ALA A 52 -18.12 -8.10 10.47
CA ALA A 52 -16.78 -7.52 10.32
C ALA A 52 -16.63 -6.73 9.02
N ASP A 53 -17.19 -7.24 7.93
CA ASP A 53 -17.19 -6.54 6.64
C ASP A 53 -18.06 -5.28 6.69
N THR A 54 -19.20 -5.33 7.36
CA THR A 54 -20.06 -4.15 7.63
C THR A 54 -19.31 -3.11 8.44
N LEU A 55 -18.71 -3.49 9.56
CA LEU A 55 -17.95 -2.56 10.42
C LEU A 55 -16.75 -1.92 9.70
N GLN A 56 -16.06 -2.68 8.84
CA GLN A 56 -15.00 -2.14 8.02
C GLN A 56 -15.53 -1.12 7.00
N ASN A 57 -16.64 -1.44 6.33
CA ASN A 57 -17.21 -0.59 5.29
C ASN A 57 -17.93 0.64 5.85
N SER A 58 -18.38 0.61 7.09
CA SER A 58 -18.90 1.79 7.79
C SER A 58 -17.77 2.73 8.30
N ALA A 59 -16.54 2.52 7.88
CA ALA A 59 -15.37 3.32 8.24
C ALA A 59 -15.18 3.53 9.75
N VAL A 60 -15.60 2.56 10.57
CA VAL A 60 -15.44 2.62 12.02
C VAL A 60 -13.95 2.74 12.36
N PRO A 61 -13.52 3.74 13.13
CA PRO A 61 -12.11 3.98 13.39
C PRO A 61 -11.47 2.93 14.31
N TYR A 62 -12.24 2.34 15.20
CA TYR A 62 -11.81 1.27 16.10
C TYR A 62 -13.01 0.51 16.68
N VAL A 63 -12.72 -0.69 17.16
CA VAL A 63 -13.66 -1.47 18.02
C VAL A 63 -12.93 -1.95 19.27
N TRP A 64 -13.69 -2.22 20.32
CA TRP A 64 -13.21 -2.89 21.52
C TRP A 64 -13.65 -4.35 21.49
N ILE A 65 -12.70 -5.26 21.62
CA ILE A 65 -12.95 -6.71 21.68
C ILE A 65 -12.57 -7.26 23.04
N GLN A 66 -13.24 -8.33 23.45
CA GLN A 66 -12.92 -9.05 24.67
C GLN A 66 -11.64 -9.87 24.46
N GLY A 67 -10.62 -9.62 25.25
CA GLY A 67 -9.46 -10.49 25.43
C GLY A 67 -9.63 -11.38 26.65
N GLU A 68 -8.66 -12.28 26.88
CA GLU A 68 -8.69 -13.20 28.03
C GLU A 68 -8.62 -12.47 29.37
N GLU A 69 -7.77 -11.43 29.48
CA GLU A 69 -7.53 -10.69 30.74
C GLU A 69 -8.06 -9.26 30.71
N ARG A 70 -8.25 -8.70 29.54
CA ARG A 70 -8.65 -7.28 29.37
C ARG A 70 -9.33 -7.01 28.03
N GLU A 71 -9.98 -5.86 27.95
CA GLU A 71 -10.51 -5.31 26.71
C GLU A 71 -9.36 -4.84 25.81
N ILE A 72 -9.47 -5.09 24.52
CA ILE A 72 -8.45 -4.77 23.55
C ILE A 72 -9.02 -3.88 22.45
N LYS A 73 -8.38 -2.73 22.25
CA LYS A 73 -8.77 -1.76 21.21
C LYS A 73 -8.13 -2.10 19.89
N VAL A 74 -8.93 -2.47 18.89
CA VAL A 74 -8.46 -2.76 17.53
C VAL A 74 -8.70 -1.55 16.65
N LEU A 75 -7.62 -0.96 16.11
CA LEU A 75 -7.66 0.20 15.22
C LEU A 75 -7.87 -0.21 13.76
N SER A 76 -8.69 0.57 13.05
CA SER A 76 -8.89 0.45 11.62
C SER A 76 -7.82 1.23 10.84
N SER A 77 -7.59 0.84 9.58
CA SER A 77 -6.83 1.62 8.60
C SER A 77 -7.73 2.52 7.73
N LEU A 78 -9.04 2.57 8.02
CA LEU A 78 -10.05 3.34 7.28
C LEU A 78 -10.08 3.04 5.77
N MET A 79 -9.78 1.79 5.40
CA MET A 79 -9.89 1.33 4.02
C MET A 79 -11.23 0.64 3.83
N VAL A 80 -12.05 1.16 2.91
CA VAL A 80 -13.44 0.73 2.68
C VAL A 80 -13.67 0.28 1.23
N ASP A 81 -14.72 -0.50 0.98
CA ASP A 81 -15.16 -0.81 -0.38
C ASP A 81 -16.02 0.35 -0.90
N ILE A 82 -15.61 0.94 -2.02
CA ILE A 82 -16.31 2.06 -2.66
C ILE A 82 -17.76 1.74 -3.01
N ARG A 83 -18.07 0.47 -3.29
CA ARG A 83 -19.42 0.01 -3.66
C ARG A 83 -20.43 0.16 -2.52
N HIS A 84 -19.96 0.21 -1.28
CA HIS A 84 -20.82 0.43 -0.13
C HIS A 84 -21.41 1.86 -0.14
N TYR A 85 -20.64 2.83 -0.61
CA TYR A 85 -21.00 4.25 -0.66
C TYR A 85 -21.60 4.66 -2.00
N LEU A 86 -21.20 4.00 -3.08
CA LEU A 86 -21.63 4.27 -4.44
C LEU A 86 -22.15 2.98 -5.12
N PRO A 87 -23.31 2.47 -4.71
CA PRO A 87 -23.89 1.25 -5.30
C PRO A 87 -24.26 1.43 -6.78
N GLU A 88 -24.49 2.68 -7.22
CA GLU A 88 -24.79 3.03 -8.61
C GLU A 88 -23.56 2.93 -9.54
N LEU A 89 -22.36 2.73 -8.97
CA LEU A 89 -21.15 2.58 -9.73
C LEU A 89 -20.99 1.14 -10.23
N GLU A 90 -21.47 0.87 -11.45
CA GLU A 90 -21.49 -0.48 -12.03
C GLU A 90 -20.08 -1.09 -12.16
N ASP A 91 -19.08 -0.31 -12.61
CA ASP A 91 -17.71 -0.77 -12.79
C ASP A 91 -16.67 0.20 -12.19
N PRO A 92 -16.31 0.05 -10.91
CA PRO A 92 -15.23 0.84 -10.28
C PRO A 92 -13.88 0.70 -11.00
N LYS A 93 -13.62 -0.45 -11.64
CA LYS A 93 -12.34 -0.71 -12.31
C LYS A 93 -12.12 0.20 -13.52
N SER A 94 -13.19 0.59 -14.21
CA SER A 94 -13.12 1.54 -15.33
C SER A 94 -12.61 2.93 -14.90
N LEU A 95 -12.76 3.27 -13.62
CA LEU A 95 -12.24 4.49 -13.00
C LEU A 95 -10.82 4.31 -12.41
N GLY A 96 -10.26 3.10 -12.49
CA GLY A 96 -8.97 2.76 -11.91
C GLY A 96 -9.04 2.24 -10.46
N VAL A 97 -10.23 2.08 -9.89
CA VAL A 97 -10.43 1.57 -8.52
C VAL A 97 -10.40 0.04 -8.55
N THR A 98 -9.26 -0.53 -8.18
CA THR A 98 -9.02 -1.99 -8.17
C THR A 98 -8.94 -2.59 -6.76
N GLU A 99 -8.88 -1.74 -5.75
CA GLU A 99 -8.62 -2.09 -4.34
C GLU A 99 -9.59 -1.32 -3.43
N LEU A 100 -9.49 -1.57 -2.11
CA LEU A 100 -10.16 -0.75 -1.10
C LEU A 100 -9.66 0.70 -1.19
N VAL A 101 -10.56 1.63 -0.93
CA VAL A 101 -10.29 3.07 -0.99
C VAL A 101 -10.15 3.66 0.41
N TYR A 102 -9.40 4.73 0.53
CA TYR A 102 -9.18 5.45 1.77
C TYR A 102 -10.37 6.38 2.06
N TYR A 103 -11.11 6.06 3.13
CA TYR A 103 -12.38 6.71 3.45
C TYR A 103 -12.30 8.23 3.59
N PRO A 104 -11.31 8.85 4.28
CA PRO A 104 -11.28 10.30 4.42
C PRO A 104 -11.19 11.07 3.10
N VAL A 105 -10.59 10.47 2.08
CA VAL A 105 -10.56 11.07 0.73
C VAL A 105 -11.89 10.83 0.01
N LEU A 106 -12.46 9.63 0.17
CA LEU A 106 -13.78 9.32 -0.40
C LEU A 106 -14.86 10.24 0.18
N GLU A 107 -14.90 10.42 1.50
CA GLU A 107 -15.82 11.30 2.22
C GLU A 107 -15.76 12.72 1.66
N LYS A 108 -14.56 13.27 1.53
CA LYS A 108 -14.35 14.59 0.94
C LYS A 108 -14.88 14.69 -0.51
N ILE A 109 -14.65 13.66 -1.34
CA ILE A 109 -15.16 13.62 -2.71
C ILE A 109 -16.70 13.62 -2.71
N LEU A 110 -17.33 12.87 -1.80
CA LEU A 110 -18.79 12.80 -1.68
C LEU A 110 -19.40 14.10 -1.13
N GLU A 111 -18.71 14.78 -0.22
CA GLU A 111 -19.16 16.08 0.32
C GLU A 111 -19.06 17.23 -0.70
N GLU A 112 -18.03 17.20 -1.55
CA GLU A 112 -17.78 18.27 -2.53
C GLU A 112 -18.60 18.11 -3.82
N ASN A 113 -19.20 16.94 -4.08
CA ASN A 113 -19.88 16.64 -5.34
C ASN A 113 -21.22 15.96 -5.12
N ASP A 114 -22.30 16.53 -5.63
CA ASP A 114 -23.65 15.98 -5.52
C ASP A 114 -24.04 15.09 -6.72
N ASN A 115 -23.34 15.21 -7.84
CA ASN A 115 -23.68 14.54 -9.09
C ASN A 115 -22.73 13.36 -9.37
N LEU A 116 -23.27 12.21 -9.79
CA LEU A 116 -22.48 11.00 -10.06
C LEU A 116 -21.38 11.20 -11.11
N GLU A 117 -21.60 12.02 -12.13
CA GLU A 117 -20.57 12.30 -13.14
C GLU A 117 -19.43 13.14 -12.58
N ASP A 118 -19.72 14.11 -11.72
CA ASP A 118 -18.71 14.93 -11.03
C ASP A 118 -17.92 14.07 -10.02
N ILE A 119 -18.60 13.16 -9.31
CA ILE A 119 -17.96 12.17 -8.43
C ILE A 119 -17.00 11.26 -9.21
N LYS A 120 -17.43 10.73 -10.37
CA LYS A 120 -16.55 9.92 -11.24
C LYS A 120 -15.33 10.70 -11.73
N ALA A 121 -15.51 11.97 -12.07
CA ALA A 121 -14.41 12.84 -12.49
C ALA A 121 -13.44 13.11 -11.34
N ALA A 122 -13.96 13.38 -10.13
CA ALA A 122 -13.16 13.58 -8.93
C ALA A 122 -12.38 12.29 -8.53
N ILE A 123 -13.02 11.11 -8.60
CA ILE A 123 -12.36 9.82 -8.36
C ILE A 123 -11.16 9.64 -9.32
N LYS A 124 -11.33 9.93 -10.61
CA LYS A 124 -10.22 9.83 -11.59
C LYS A 124 -9.11 10.83 -11.31
N ARG A 125 -9.45 12.05 -10.91
CA ARG A 125 -8.48 13.10 -10.58
C ARG A 125 -7.65 12.72 -9.36
N ASP A 126 -8.31 12.25 -8.31
CA ASP A 126 -7.70 12.03 -6.99
C ASP A 126 -7.39 10.55 -6.72
N ILE A 127 -7.33 9.72 -7.76
CA ILE A 127 -7.13 8.26 -7.65
C ILE A 127 -5.88 7.87 -6.85
N HIS A 128 -4.83 8.67 -6.89
CA HIS A 128 -3.57 8.41 -6.18
C HIS A 128 -3.68 8.63 -4.67
N ASP A 129 -4.56 9.54 -4.25
CA ASP A 129 -4.85 9.81 -2.84
C ASP A 129 -5.95 8.89 -2.33
N LEU A 130 -6.92 8.56 -3.19
CA LEU A 130 -8.00 7.64 -2.90
C LEU A 130 -7.51 6.19 -2.71
N ILE A 131 -6.53 5.76 -3.53
CA ILE A 131 -5.82 4.48 -3.37
C ILE A 131 -4.34 4.79 -3.09
N PRO A 132 -4.00 5.21 -1.86
CA PRO A 132 -2.64 5.59 -1.54
C PRO A 132 -1.70 4.41 -1.69
N LYS A 133 -0.66 4.59 -2.52
CA LYS A 133 0.45 3.62 -2.66
C LYS A 133 1.64 3.95 -1.74
N HIS A 134 1.43 4.88 -0.83
CA HIS A 134 2.31 5.24 0.27
C HIS A 134 1.70 4.83 1.61
N ILE A 135 2.49 4.84 2.67
CA ILE A 135 2.02 4.51 4.02
C ILE A 135 1.26 5.71 4.58
N THR A 136 0.04 5.47 5.06
CA THR A 136 -0.77 6.47 5.77
C THR A 136 -0.47 6.44 7.28
N LYS A 137 -0.94 7.44 8.02
CA LYS A 137 -0.83 7.47 9.49
C LYS A 137 -1.60 6.32 10.12
N GLU A 138 -2.77 6.03 9.58
CA GLU A 138 -3.66 4.95 10.03
C GLU A 138 -3.01 3.58 9.80
N ASP A 139 -2.30 3.39 8.68
CA ASP A 139 -1.52 2.17 8.43
C ASP A 139 -0.43 1.97 9.49
N ILE A 140 0.28 3.03 9.87
CA ILE A 140 1.32 2.98 10.92
C ILE A 140 0.68 2.59 12.25
N MET A 141 -0.39 3.28 12.64
CA MET A 141 -1.08 3.02 13.90
C MET A 141 -1.68 1.61 13.95
N ALA A 142 -2.32 1.18 12.87
CA ALA A 142 -2.88 -0.17 12.75
C ALA A 142 -1.78 -1.26 12.80
N SER A 143 -0.62 -1.00 12.21
CA SER A 143 0.52 -1.94 12.22
C SER A 143 1.14 -2.07 13.61
N ILE A 144 1.32 -0.96 14.32
CA ILE A 144 1.79 -0.97 15.71
C ILE A 144 0.78 -1.69 16.61
N ASN A 145 -0.50 -1.35 16.46
CA ASN A 145 -1.59 -1.96 17.19
C ASN A 145 -1.66 -3.48 16.94
N TYR A 146 -1.50 -3.93 15.68
CA TYR A 146 -1.42 -5.35 15.35
C TYR A 146 -0.25 -6.05 16.04
N ASN A 147 0.94 -5.44 16.00
CA ASN A 147 2.13 -6.03 16.60
C ASN A 147 2.00 -6.17 18.13
N MET A 148 1.41 -5.17 18.79
CA MET A 148 1.14 -5.23 20.22
C MET A 148 0.10 -6.31 20.59
N HIS A 149 -0.82 -6.61 19.68
CA HIS A 149 -1.88 -7.58 19.94
C HIS A 149 -1.45 -9.03 19.76
N LEU A 150 -0.31 -9.29 19.09
CA LEU A 150 0.26 -10.63 18.98
C LEU A 150 0.53 -11.25 20.34
N GLU A 151 0.94 -10.44 21.32
CA GLU A 151 1.14 -10.86 22.71
C GLU A 151 -0.13 -11.41 23.35
N TYR A 152 -1.30 -10.93 22.91
CA TYR A 152 -2.61 -11.36 23.43
C TYR A 152 -3.32 -12.40 22.55
N GLY A 153 -2.57 -13.05 21.65
CA GLY A 153 -3.11 -14.08 20.77
C GLY A 153 -4.02 -13.55 19.64
N ILE A 154 -4.09 -12.22 19.45
CA ILE A 154 -4.84 -11.61 18.36
C ILE A 154 -3.92 -11.38 17.17
N GLY A 155 -4.13 -12.13 16.12
CA GLY A 155 -3.28 -12.13 14.95
C GLY A 155 -2.44 -13.40 14.85
N LYS A 156 -1.53 -13.44 13.90
CA LYS A 156 -0.61 -14.55 13.65
C LYS A 156 0.75 -14.01 13.26
N ASP A 157 1.78 -14.62 13.81
CA ASP A 157 3.15 -14.36 13.39
C ASP A 157 3.37 -14.74 11.93
N ASP A 158 4.28 -14.03 11.28
CA ASP A 158 4.72 -14.36 9.93
C ASP A 158 5.87 -15.36 9.99
N ASP A 159 5.75 -16.46 9.26
CA ASP A 159 6.86 -17.37 9.02
C ASP A 159 7.86 -16.70 8.06
N ILE A 160 9.07 -16.42 8.56
CA ILE A 160 10.13 -15.74 7.81
C ILE A 160 10.57 -16.58 6.59
N ASP A 161 10.56 -17.88 6.71
CA ASP A 161 11.04 -18.78 5.66
C ASP A 161 9.98 -19.12 4.61
N HIS A 162 8.71 -18.80 4.89
CA HIS A 162 7.65 -19.03 3.93
C HIS A 162 7.83 -18.13 2.69
N LEU A 163 7.80 -18.74 1.50
CA LEU A 163 8.05 -18.02 0.23
C LEU A 163 7.03 -16.89 -0.06
N GLY A 164 5.86 -16.91 0.56
CA GLY A 164 4.90 -15.79 0.52
C GLY A 164 5.38 -14.54 1.27
N ASN A 165 6.27 -14.69 2.26
CA ASN A 165 6.86 -13.60 3.05
C ASN A 165 8.27 -13.24 2.56
N ARG A 166 8.91 -14.13 1.81
CA ARG A 166 10.26 -13.98 1.28
C ARG A 166 10.20 -13.63 -0.20
N ARG A 167 10.40 -12.34 -0.48
CA ARG A 167 10.33 -11.83 -1.85
C ARG A 167 11.64 -12.11 -2.61
N ILE A 168 11.51 -12.68 -3.79
CA ILE A 168 12.62 -12.83 -4.75
C ILE A 168 12.63 -11.62 -5.68
N ARG A 169 13.80 -10.98 -5.82
CA ARG A 169 14.00 -9.89 -6.76
C ARG A 169 14.29 -10.45 -8.16
N ALA A 170 13.42 -10.12 -9.11
CA ALA A 170 13.61 -10.52 -10.51
C ALA A 170 14.63 -9.62 -11.22
N VAL A 171 15.11 -10.08 -12.37
CA VAL A 171 16.09 -9.36 -13.21
C VAL A 171 15.65 -7.95 -13.54
N GLY A 172 14.37 -7.73 -13.85
CA GLY A 172 13.84 -6.41 -14.15
C GLY A 172 14.04 -5.38 -13.02
N GLU A 173 13.84 -5.79 -11.77
CA GLU A 173 14.07 -4.94 -10.62
C GLU A 173 15.56 -4.63 -10.39
N LEU A 174 16.42 -5.63 -10.60
CA LEU A 174 17.86 -5.45 -10.49
C LEU A 174 18.38 -4.48 -11.56
N LEU A 175 17.91 -4.61 -12.80
CA LEU A 175 18.22 -3.69 -13.89
C LEU A 175 17.68 -2.29 -13.63
N GLN A 176 16.46 -2.15 -13.12
CA GLN A 176 15.88 -0.86 -12.74
C GLN A 176 16.79 -0.12 -11.75
N ASN A 177 17.34 -0.83 -10.76
CA ASN A 177 18.27 -0.24 -9.80
C ASN A 177 19.56 0.24 -10.46
N GLN A 178 20.09 -0.51 -11.41
CA GLN A 178 21.29 -0.11 -12.17
C GLN A 178 21.01 1.10 -13.08
N TYR A 179 19.86 1.13 -13.75
CA TYR A 179 19.43 2.31 -14.51
C TYR A 179 19.30 3.55 -13.60
N ARG A 180 18.72 3.40 -12.43
CA ARG A 180 18.58 4.51 -11.46
C ARG A 180 19.95 5.06 -11.04
N ILE A 181 20.92 4.18 -10.76
CA ILE A 181 22.30 4.58 -10.46
C ILE A 181 22.95 5.30 -11.66
N GLY A 182 22.80 4.74 -12.86
CA GLY A 182 23.33 5.32 -14.09
C GLY A 182 22.72 6.71 -14.39
N LEU A 183 21.40 6.86 -14.21
CA LEU A 183 20.70 8.15 -14.39
C LEU A 183 21.10 9.19 -13.34
N SER A 184 21.29 8.81 -12.07
CA SER A 184 21.79 9.71 -11.04
C SER A 184 23.21 10.21 -11.33
N ARG A 185 24.08 9.33 -11.85
CA ARG A 185 25.42 9.72 -12.31
C ARG A 185 25.34 10.69 -13.50
N LEU A 186 24.44 10.42 -14.44
CA LEU A 186 24.20 11.27 -15.60
C LEU A 186 23.66 12.65 -15.17
N GLU A 187 22.67 12.68 -14.30
CA GLU A 187 22.11 13.93 -13.76
C GLU A 187 23.20 14.82 -13.14
N ARG A 188 24.08 14.23 -12.32
CA ARG A 188 25.18 14.96 -11.70
C ARG A 188 26.11 15.58 -12.74
N VAL A 189 26.49 14.81 -13.79
CA VAL A 189 27.36 15.30 -14.88
C VAL A 189 26.66 16.40 -15.67
N VAL A 190 25.37 16.26 -15.97
CA VAL A 190 24.61 17.31 -16.69
C VAL A 190 24.55 18.58 -15.85
N ARG A 191 24.27 18.49 -14.56
CA ARG A 191 24.23 19.63 -13.64
C ARG A 191 25.57 20.35 -13.57
N GLU A 192 26.67 19.62 -13.48
CA GLU A 192 28.03 20.16 -13.49
C GLU A 192 28.34 20.89 -14.82
N ARG A 193 27.97 20.29 -15.97
CA ARG A 193 28.15 20.93 -17.27
C ARG A 193 27.31 22.18 -17.44
N MET A 194 26.08 22.21 -16.96
CA MET A 194 25.22 23.39 -16.99
C MET A 194 25.80 24.59 -16.21
N THR A 195 26.58 24.32 -15.16
CA THR A 195 27.22 25.38 -14.36
C THR A 195 28.55 25.87 -14.96
N THR A 196 29.21 25.04 -15.80
CA THR A 196 30.57 25.32 -16.30
C THR A 196 30.59 25.80 -17.76
N GLN A 197 29.54 25.57 -18.54
CA GLN A 197 29.46 25.98 -19.96
C GLN A 197 28.76 27.34 -20.11
N ASP A 198 29.27 28.11 -21.07
CA ASP A 198 28.64 29.39 -21.48
C ASP A 198 27.24 29.12 -22.06
N GLN A 199 26.31 30.06 -21.76
CA GLN A 199 24.90 29.90 -22.11
C GLN A 199 24.60 29.93 -23.60
N ASP A 200 25.50 30.51 -24.42
CA ASP A 200 25.29 30.76 -25.85
C ASP A 200 25.47 29.55 -26.78
N GLY A 201 25.51 28.32 -26.27
CA GLY A 201 25.67 27.14 -27.13
C GLY A 201 25.14 25.84 -26.52
N ILE A 202 24.38 25.94 -25.44
CA ILE A 202 23.87 24.78 -24.74
C ILE A 202 22.75 24.11 -25.53
N SER A 203 22.96 22.87 -25.94
CA SER A 203 21.91 21.99 -26.49
C SER A 203 21.77 20.73 -25.61
N PRO A 204 20.56 20.10 -25.56
CA PRO A 204 20.38 18.87 -24.85
C PRO A 204 21.38 17.76 -25.25
N GLN A 205 21.74 17.73 -26.53
CA GLN A 205 22.72 16.76 -27.07
C GLN A 205 24.15 17.00 -26.57
N SER A 206 24.55 18.24 -26.31
CA SER A 206 25.86 18.56 -25.78
C SER A 206 25.99 18.27 -24.27
N LEU A 207 24.88 18.32 -23.56
CA LEU A 207 24.84 18.09 -22.12
C LEU A 207 24.72 16.61 -21.76
N ILE A 208 23.92 15.86 -22.53
CA ILE A 208 23.59 14.47 -22.22
C ILE A 208 24.69 13.54 -22.72
N ASN A 209 25.25 12.74 -21.80
CA ASN A 209 26.23 11.70 -22.12
C ASN A 209 25.70 10.35 -21.64
N ILE A 210 25.42 9.44 -22.54
CA ILE A 210 24.90 8.11 -22.25
C ILE A 210 25.90 7.18 -21.55
N LYS A 211 27.21 7.50 -21.58
CA LYS A 211 28.27 6.65 -21.04
C LYS A 211 28.06 6.20 -19.59
N PRO A 212 27.63 7.04 -18.64
CA PRO A 212 27.40 6.62 -17.26
C PRO A 212 26.32 5.54 -17.12
N VAL A 213 25.25 5.62 -17.92
CA VAL A 213 24.17 4.63 -17.93
C VAL A 213 24.66 3.30 -18.52
N THR A 214 25.34 3.37 -19.68
CA THR A 214 25.92 2.19 -20.32
C THR A 214 26.95 1.50 -19.42
N ALA A 215 27.78 2.28 -18.71
CA ALA A 215 28.77 1.76 -17.77
C ALA A 215 28.10 1.02 -16.60
N ALA A 216 27.03 1.58 -16.01
CA ALA A 216 26.31 0.95 -14.91
C ALA A 216 25.68 -0.40 -15.32
N VAL A 217 25.10 -0.47 -16.53
CA VAL A 217 24.53 -1.73 -17.05
C VAL A 217 25.64 -2.76 -17.35
N LYS A 218 26.74 -2.34 -17.96
CA LYS A 218 27.89 -3.23 -18.23
C LYS A 218 28.54 -3.73 -16.93
N GLU A 219 28.64 -2.90 -15.90
CA GLU A 219 29.14 -3.26 -14.58
C GLU A 219 28.26 -4.35 -13.94
N PHE A 220 26.93 -4.24 -14.08
CA PHE A 220 26.01 -5.26 -13.56
C PHE A 220 26.23 -6.63 -14.24
N PHE A 221 26.26 -6.67 -15.56
CA PHE A 221 26.43 -7.94 -16.28
C PHE A 221 27.84 -8.52 -16.22
N GLY A 222 28.85 -7.68 -16.06
CA GLY A 222 30.26 -8.12 -16.11
C GLY A 222 30.88 -8.45 -14.75
N SER A 223 30.41 -7.80 -13.66
CA SER A 223 31.08 -7.92 -12.36
C SER A 223 30.13 -8.12 -11.16
N SER A 224 28.83 -8.15 -11.38
CA SER A 224 27.88 -8.41 -10.29
C SER A 224 27.85 -9.89 -9.91
N GLN A 225 27.86 -10.16 -8.60
CA GLN A 225 27.66 -11.52 -8.08
C GLN A 225 26.28 -12.11 -8.42
N LEU A 226 25.33 -11.28 -8.80
CA LEU A 226 23.97 -11.68 -9.18
C LEU A 226 23.87 -12.02 -10.68
N SER A 227 24.91 -11.76 -11.48
CA SER A 227 24.98 -12.10 -12.88
C SER A 227 26.07 -13.14 -13.09
N GLN A 228 25.68 -14.39 -13.22
CA GLN A 228 26.58 -15.54 -13.37
C GLN A 228 26.28 -16.30 -14.66
N PHE A 229 27.22 -17.11 -15.09
CA PHE A 229 26.98 -18.03 -16.20
C PHE A 229 25.92 -19.06 -15.82
N MET A 230 24.98 -19.29 -16.74
CA MET A 230 23.91 -20.27 -16.53
C MET A 230 24.47 -21.67 -16.72
N ASP A 231 24.24 -22.57 -15.77
CA ASP A 231 24.51 -24.00 -15.96
C ASP A 231 23.39 -24.59 -16.84
N GLN A 232 23.79 -25.02 -18.06
CA GLN A 232 22.86 -25.55 -19.04
C GLN A 232 22.61 -27.07 -18.89
N ASN A 233 23.46 -27.78 -18.15
CA ASN A 233 23.38 -29.23 -18.00
C ASN A 233 22.57 -29.68 -16.79
N ASN A 234 22.48 -28.85 -15.78
CA ASN A 234 21.72 -29.15 -14.53
C ASN A 234 20.88 -27.94 -14.12
N PRO A 235 19.53 -27.98 -14.25
CA PRO A 235 18.68 -26.89 -13.89
C PRO A 235 18.60 -26.64 -12.38
N LEU A 236 19.12 -27.54 -11.54
CA LEU A 236 19.20 -27.38 -10.09
C LEU A 236 20.57 -26.85 -9.63
N GLY A 237 21.52 -26.76 -10.51
CA GLY A 237 22.88 -26.28 -10.25
C GLY A 237 23.04 -24.77 -10.09
#